data_3c6d43c2febb07353ebdc84bcc1b8f7c
#
_entry.id   3c6d43c2febb07353ebdc84bcc1b8f7c
#
_cell.length_a   1.000
_cell.length_b   1.000
_cell.length_c   1.000
_cell.angle_alpha   90.00
_cell.angle_beta   90.00
_cell.angle_gamma   90.00
#
_symmetry.space_group_name_H-M   'P 1'
#
loop_
_entity.id
_entity.type
_entity.pdbx_description
1 polymer ?
#
loop_
_entity_poly.entity_id
_entity_poly.type
_entity_poly.pdbx_seq_one_letter_code
_entity_poly.pdbx_strand_id
1 'polypeptide(L)'
;GSAAWVASSPTIAGGTPGSFLGGQNFAITINGQVTTITASGTTVTDIASDITGAGVSGLSARANGGKLDIHYNGSNDNKVQIADGTMTIATALGITAGIYYVPAVEVAAHTSVPAFKSSDANPRPTGSLWFKTTDPNLGAKWSVKKFNGTTKLWETVSSPIYASNESALYNLDRSGGGRNIAVGDLYVNSGNGTTEIDFIIQ
;
A
#
# COMPACT_ATOMS: atom_id res chain seq x y z
N GLY A 1 14.69 -13.75 -7.18
CA GLY A 1 14.64 -12.67 -6.19
C GLY A 1 13.21 -12.54 -5.69
N SER A 2 12.99 -12.60 -4.37
CA SER A 2 11.66 -12.36 -3.80
C SER A 2 11.23 -10.94 -4.17
N ALA A 3 10.16 -10.80 -4.94
CA ALA A 3 9.55 -9.51 -5.16
C ALA A 3 9.05 -8.99 -3.80
N ALA A 4 9.51 -7.81 -3.40
CA ALA A 4 8.99 -7.18 -2.21
C ALA A 4 7.51 -6.85 -2.45
N TRP A 5 6.65 -7.30 -1.53
CA TRP A 5 5.25 -6.92 -1.60
C TRP A 5 5.11 -5.40 -1.39
N VAL A 6 4.35 -4.76 -2.25
CA VAL A 6 4.00 -3.34 -2.13
C VAL A 6 2.48 -3.24 -2.11
N ALA A 7 1.93 -2.64 -1.07
CA ALA A 7 0.49 -2.42 -0.99
C ALA A 7 0.03 -1.44 -2.08
N SER A 8 -1.10 -1.75 -2.72
CA SER A 8 -1.73 -0.84 -3.68
C SER A 8 -2.25 0.44 -3.02
N SER A 9 -2.63 0.35 -1.74
CA SER A 9 -3.05 1.50 -0.94
C SER A 9 -1.83 2.20 -0.34
N PRO A 10 -1.79 3.54 -0.28
CA PRO A 10 -0.73 4.25 0.39
C PRO A 10 -0.74 3.95 1.90
N THR A 11 0.44 4.02 2.52
CA THR A 11 0.57 4.01 3.99
C THR A 11 -0.08 5.26 4.58
N ILE A 12 0.09 6.39 3.90
CA ILE A 12 -0.51 7.67 4.27
C ILE A 12 -1.12 8.28 3.03
N ALA A 13 -2.42 8.54 3.07
CA ALA A 13 -3.13 9.29 2.04
C ALA A 13 -3.36 10.73 2.53
N GLY A 14 -2.82 11.69 1.81
CA GLY A 14 -3.05 13.10 2.06
C GLY A 14 -4.49 13.53 1.71
N GLY A 15 -4.92 14.60 2.32
CA GLY A 15 -6.18 15.27 1.99
C GLY A 15 -6.05 16.23 0.82
N THR A 16 -7.05 17.10 0.67
CA THR A 16 -6.97 18.24 -0.26
C THR A 16 -5.92 19.21 0.25
N PRO A 17 -4.86 19.48 -0.53
CA PRO A 17 -3.79 20.35 -0.05
C PRO A 17 -4.23 21.81 0.02
N GLY A 18 -3.78 22.47 1.08
CA GLY A 18 -3.75 23.92 1.19
C GLY A 18 -2.48 24.51 0.55
N SER A 19 -2.28 25.79 0.73
CA SER A 19 -1.07 26.48 0.25
C SER A 19 0.11 26.22 1.18
N PHE A 20 1.28 25.99 0.62
CA PHE A 20 2.56 25.90 1.32
C PHE A 20 3.68 26.53 0.47
N LEU A 21 4.84 26.75 1.05
CA LEU A 21 5.97 27.43 0.40
C LEU A 21 7.21 26.54 0.42
N GLY A 22 8.10 26.75 -0.54
CA GLY A 22 9.43 26.16 -0.50
C GLY A 22 10.17 26.55 0.78
N GLY A 23 11.00 25.64 1.29
CA GLY A 23 11.71 25.79 2.56
C GLY A 23 10.92 25.35 3.81
N GLN A 24 9.61 25.15 3.73
CA GLN A 24 8.85 24.54 4.82
C GLN A 24 9.21 23.05 4.96
N ASN A 25 9.10 22.50 6.17
CA ASN A 25 9.52 21.13 6.42
C ASN A 25 8.57 20.40 7.37
N PHE A 26 8.67 19.07 7.35
CA PHE A 26 8.09 18.13 8.30
C PHE A 26 9.04 16.94 8.49
N ALA A 27 8.82 16.16 9.53
CA ALA A 27 9.65 15.01 9.83
C ALA A 27 8.90 13.69 9.59
N ILE A 28 9.61 12.74 8.98
CA ILE A 28 9.20 11.34 8.85
C ILE A 28 10.14 10.52 9.74
N THR A 29 9.58 9.75 10.67
CA THR A 29 10.35 8.84 11.52
C THR A 29 10.00 7.39 11.20
N ILE A 30 11.03 6.59 10.89
CA ILE A 30 10.94 5.16 10.62
C ILE A 30 12.03 4.46 11.45
N ASN A 31 11.67 3.45 12.21
CA ASN A 31 12.59 2.72 13.09
C ASN A 31 13.45 3.65 13.98
N GLY A 32 12.81 4.69 14.52
CA GLY A 32 13.48 5.69 15.37
C GLY A 32 14.39 6.67 14.64
N GLN A 33 14.61 6.49 13.34
CA GLN A 33 15.40 7.44 12.52
C GLN A 33 14.49 8.55 12.00
N VAL A 34 14.87 9.78 12.29
CA VAL A 34 14.14 10.98 11.86
C VAL A 34 14.76 11.50 10.56
N THR A 35 13.92 11.67 9.54
CA THR A 35 14.28 12.30 8.27
C THR A 35 13.45 13.56 8.10
N THR A 36 14.11 14.70 7.98
CA THR A 36 13.45 15.97 7.70
C THR A 36 13.25 16.12 6.20
N ILE A 37 12.00 16.31 5.78
CA ILE A 37 11.63 16.58 4.40
C ILE A 37 11.42 18.11 4.28
N THR A 38 12.20 18.74 3.43
CA THR A 38 12.09 20.18 3.14
C THR A 38 11.52 20.36 1.74
N ALA A 39 10.47 21.15 1.62
CA ALA A 39 9.83 21.45 0.35
C ALA A 39 10.79 22.20 -0.58
N SER A 40 11.11 21.62 -1.73
CA SER A 40 11.89 22.27 -2.78
C SER A 40 11.05 23.25 -3.62
N GLY A 41 9.74 23.09 -3.62
CA GLY A 41 8.78 23.89 -4.38
C GLY A 41 7.46 24.07 -3.65
N THR A 42 6.41 24.39 -4.40
CA THR A 42 5.08 24.73 -3.87
C THR A 42 3.98 23.75 -4.32
N THR A 43 4.36 22.66 -4.97
CA THR A 43 3.41 21.67 -5.48
C THR A 43 3.52 20.33 -4.75
N VAL A 44 2.44 19.57 -4.77
CA VAL A 44 2.43 18.18 -4.21
C VAL A 44 3.44 17.30 -4.93
N THR A 45 3.69 17.55 -6.22
CA THR A 45 4.69 16.80 -7.01
C THR A 45 6.10 17.06 -6.50
N ASP A 46 6.42 18.30 -6.13
CA ASP A 46 7.72 18.65 -5.57
C ASP A 46 7.94 17.90 -4.26
N ILE A 47 6.96 17.94 -3.34
CA ILE A 47 7.02 17.19 -2.07
C ILE A 47 7.16 15.68 -2.28
N ALA A 48 6.43 15.11 -3.25
CA ALA A 48 6.54 13.69 -3.56
C ALA A 48 7.96 13.32 -4.02
N SER A 49 8.56 14.20 -4.82
CA SER A 49 9.96 14.05 -5.27
C SER A 49 10.95 14.21 -4.10
N ASP A 50 10.74 15.17 -3.21
CA ASP A 50 11.58 15.40 -2.03
C ASP A 50 11.55 14.20 -1.08
N ILE A 51 10.38 13.62 -0.82
CA ILE A 51 10.25 12.41 0.01
C ILE A 51 10.98 11.22 -0.63
N THR A 52 10.75 10.99 -1.92
CA THR A 52 11.40 9.89 -2.64
C THR A 52 12.91 10.09 -2.73
N GLY A 53 13.34 11.33 -2.97
CA GLY A 53 14.74 11.74 -3.04
C GLY A 53 15.48 11.73 -1.70
N ALA A 54 14.78 11.65 -0.58
CA ALA A 54 15.40 11.59 0.76
C ALA A 54 16.17 10.28 1.00
N GLY A 55 16.07 9.28 0.13
CA GLY A 55 16.87 8.07 0.14
C GLY A 55 16.54 7.10 1.29
N VAL A 56 15.39 7.24 1.93
CA VAL A 56 14.95 6.30 2.97
C VAL A 56 14.49 5.00 2.32
N SER A 57 15.14 3.90 2.69
CA SER A 57 14.86 2.58 2.11
C SER A 57 13.38 2.20 2.29
N GLY A 58 12.73 1.84 1.19
CA GLY A 58 11.33 1.43 1.17
C GLY A 58 10.31 2.56 1.26
N LEU A 59 10.75 3.83 1.38
CA LEU A 59 9.89 5.00 1.38
C LEU A 59 9.82 5.60 -0.02
N SER A 60 8.62 5.89 -0.48
CA SER A 60 8.36 6.63 -1.73
C SER A 60 7.08 7.43 -1.61
N ALA A 61 6.90 8.41 -2.48
CA ALA A 61 5.69 9.18 -2.53
C ALA A 61 5.33 9.55 -3.97
N ARG A 62 4.05 9.84 -4.19
CA ARG A 62 3.54 10.30 -5.48
C ARG A 62 2.41 11.31 -5.31
N ALA A 63 2.24 12.16 -6.31
CA ALA A 63 1.03 12.94 -6.44
C ALA A 63 -0.07 12.09 -7.10
N ASN A 64 -1.25 12.03 -6.49
CA ASN A 64 -2.39 11.28 -6.95
C ASN A 64 -3.66 12.15 -6.88
N GLY A 65 -4.18 12.56 -8.04
CA GLY A 65 -5.33 13.45 -8.11
C GLY A 65 -5.12 14.79 -7.35
N GLY A 66 -3.89 15.32 -7.36
CA GLY A 66 -3.52 16.53 -6.63
C GLY A 66 -3.28 16.35 -5.13
N LYS A 67 -3.37 15.15 -4.61
CA LYS A 67 -3.11 14.79 -3.21
C LYS A 67 -1.78 14.05 -3.09
N LEU A 68 -1.21 14.04 -1.89
CA LEU A 68 0.03 13.32 -1.60
C LEU A 68 -0.27 11.91 -1.10
N ASP A 69 0.22 10.90 -1.80
CA ASP A 69 0.26 9.52 -1.32
C ASP A 69 1.70 9.18 -0.91
N ILE A 70 1.89 8.72 0.32
CA ILE A 70 3.16 8.22 0.83
C ILE A 70 3.06 6.70 0.98
N HIS A 71 4.01 5.99 0.40
CA HIS A 71 4.10 4.53 0.45
C HIS A 71 5.36 4.14 1.21
N TYR A 72 5.20 3.19 2.12
CA TYR A 72 6.31 2.54 2.79
C TYR A 72 6.09 1.03 2.78
N ASN A 73 7.12 0.28 2.43
CA ASN A 73 7.02 -1.18 2.27
C ASN A 73 7.21 -1.97 3.59
N GLY A 74 7.45 -1.30 4.70
CA GLY A 74 7.62 -1.95 6.00
C GLY A 74 8.93 -2.72 6.16
N SER A 75 9.95 -2.45 5.34
CA SER A 75 11.21 -3.23 5.36
C SER A 75 12.01 -3.09 6.67
N ASN A 76 11.89 -1.96 7.36
CA ASN A 76 12.64 -1.66 8.59
C ASN A 76 11.74 -1.44 9.81
N ASP A 77 10.46 -1.15 9.60
CA ASP A 77 9.47 -0.92 10.66
C ASP A 77 8.08 -1.23 10.08
N ASN A 78 7.10 -1.45 10.94
CA ASN A 78 5.70 -1.62 10.52
C ASN A 78 4.89 -0.32 10.61
N LYS A 79 5.54 0.80 10.87
CA LYS A 79 4.90 2.10 11.06
C LYS A 79 5.75 3.25 10.52
N VAL A 80 5.08 4.32 10.18
CA VAL A 80 5.66 5.61 9.80
C VAL A 80 5.08 6.66 10.74
N GLN A 81 5.90 7.44 11.39
CA GLN A 81 5.45 8.56 12.21
C GLN A 81 5.69 9.87 11.45
N ILE A 82 4.67 10.71 11.43
CA ILE A 82 4.74 12.08 10.88
C ILE A 82 4.70 13.06 12.03
N ALA A 83 5.62 14.00 12.02
CA ALA A 83 5.60 15.17 12.88
C ALA A 83 5.67 16.44 12.03
N ASP A 84 4.78 17.39 12.28
CA ASP A 84 4.84 18.69 11.62
C ASP A 84 6.11 19.44 12.06
N GLY A 85 6.68 20.14 11.10
CA GLY A 85 7.79 21.04 11.37
C GLY A 85 7.30 22.42 11.85
N THR A 86 8.20 23.39 11.80
CA THR A 86 7.96 24.74 12.31
C THR A 86 6.85 25.51 11.57
N MET A 87 6.38 25.03 10.42
CA MET A 87 5.43 25.74 9.54
C MET A 87 4.27 24.85 9.04
N THR A 88 3.95 23.81 9.76
CA THR A 88 2.71 22.97 9.59
C THR A 88 2.45 22.45 8.16
N ILE A 89 3.49 22.11 7.40
CA ILE A 89 3.33 21.67 6.01
C ILE A 89 2.60 20.33 5.89
N ALA A 90 2.76 19.40 6.84
CA ALA A 90 2.01 18.15 6.83
C ALA A 90 0.51 18.42 6.94
N THR A 91 0.10 19.32 7.82
CA THR A 91 -1.29 19.78 7.92
C THR A 91 -1.75 20.44 6.62
N ALA A 92 -0.92 21.25 5.97
CA ALA A 92 -1.24 21.85 4.66
C ALA A 92 -1.41 20.81 3.55
N LEU A 93 -0.73 19.67 3.64
CA LEU A 93 -0.91 18.52 2.73
C LEU A 93 -2.11 17.63 3.10
N GLY A 94 -2.88 18.02 4.12
CA GLY A 94 -4.01 17.24 4.63
C GLY A 94 -3.58 15.95 5.34
N ILE A 95 -2.36 15.94 5.89
CA ILE A 95 -1.81 14.83 6.68
C ILE A 95 -1.82 15.25 8.15
N THR A 96 -2.46 14.45 8.98
CA THR A 96 -2.43 14.66 10.43
C THR A 96 -1.13 14.11 11.01
N ALA A 97 -0.44 14.89 11.86
CA ALA A 97 0.71 14.37 12.60
C ALA A 97 0.31 13.16 13.45
N GLY A 98 1.13 12.11 13.46
CA GLY A 98 0.79 10.87 14.17
C GLY A 98 1.51 9.66 13.61
N ILE A 99 1.07 8.48 14.06
CA ILE A 99 1.61 7.18 13.65
C ILE A 99 0.67 6.52 12.66
N TYR A 100 1.24 6.07 11.54
CA TYR A 100 0.56 5.36 10.47
C TYR A 100 1.17 3.96 10.33
N TYR A 101 0.32 2.93 10.30
CA TYR A 101 0.77 1.56 10.14
C TYR A 101 0.81 1.16 8.68
N VAL A 102 1.81 0.36 8.34
CA VAL A 102 1.98 -0.17 6.99
C VAL A 102 0.95 -1.28 6.74
N PRO A 103 0.26 -1.32 5.59
CA PRO A 103 -0.55 -2.46 5.22
C PRO A 103 0.28 -3.75 5.25
N ALA A 104 -0.28 -4.80 5.83
CA ALA A 104 0.41 -6.07 6.04
C ALA A 104 -0.07 -7.17 5.09
N VAL A 105 0.81 -8.13 4.80
CA VAL A 105 0.47 -9.40 4.17
C VAL A 105 0.56 -10.51 5.21
N GLU A 106 -0.48 -11.30 5.33
CA GLU A 106 -0.48 -12.47 6.19
C GLU A 106 -0.97 -13.69 5.41
N VAL A 107 -0.22 -14.78 5.50
CA VAL A 107 -0.56 -16.07 4.88
C VAL A 107 -0.76 -17.07 6.00
N ALA A 108 -2.02 -17.41 6.29
CA ALA A 108 -2.34 -18.29 7.40
C ALA A 108 -3.72 -18.95 7.28
N ALA A 109 -3.84 -20.13 7.84
CA ALA A 109 -5.08 -20.90 7.96
C ALA A 109 -5.84 -20.51 9.24
N HIS A 110 -6.23 -19.25 9.37
CA HIS A 110 -6.99 -18.82 10.53
C HIS A 110 -8.47 -19.17 10.41
N THR A 111 -9.03 -19.72 11.45
CA THR A 111 -10.49 -19.79 11.66
C THR A 111 -11.07 -18.46 12.12
N SER A 112 -10.23 -17.63 12.75
CA SER A 112 -10.53 -16.25 13.11
C SER A 112 -9.73 -15.28 12.21
N VAL A 113 -10.19 -14.04 12.13
CA VAL A 113 -9.45 -13.00 11.40
C VAL A 113 -8.06 -12.78 12.01
N PRO A 114 -7.05 -12.45 11.20
CA PRO A 114 -5.70 -12.15 11.69
C PRO A 114 -5.70 -11.01 12.72
N ALA A 115 -4.60 -10.87 13.46
CA ALA A 115 -4.34 -9.73 14.33
C ALA A 115 -4.62 -8.38 13.64
N PHE A 116 -4.58 -7.29 14.32
CA PHE A 116 -5.06 -5.97 13.90
C PHE A 116 -6.58 -5.86 13.79
N LYS A 117 -7.32 -6.36 14.75
CA LYS A 117 -8.76 -6.10 14.86
C LYS A 117 -9.01 -4.64 15.15
N SER A 118 -10.22 -4.16 14.87
CA SER A 118 -10.61 -2.76 15.19
C SER A 118 -10.50 -2.42 16.67
N SER A 119 -10.51 -3.42 17.55
CA SER A 119 -10.31 -3.30 18.99
C SER A 119 -8.84 -3.34 19.43
N ASP A 120 -7.93 -3.62 18.52
CA ASP A 120 -6.51 -3.69 18.83
C ASP A 120 -5.92 -2.27 18.94
N ALA A 121 -4.84 -2.14 19.73
CA ALA A 121 -4.10 -0.88 19.82
C ALA A 121 -3.53 -0.43 18.46
N ASN A 122 -3.31 -1.40 17.55
CA ASN A 122 -2.85 -1.20 16.19
C ASN A 122 -3.96 -1.65 15.22
N PRO A 123 -4.88 -0.77 14.81
CA PRO A 123 -5.93 -1.13 13.89
C PRO A 123 -5.36 -1.51 12.52
N ARG A 124 -6.05 -2.37 11.82
CA ARG A 124 -5.66 -2.81 10.47
C ARG A 124 -5.56 -1.65 9.52
N PRO A 125 -4.43 -1.46 8.84
CA PRO A 125 -4.34 -0.51 7.73
C PRO A 125 -5.22 -0.96 6.56
N THR A 126 -5.91 -0.01 5.92
CA THR A 126 -6.61 -0.27 4.65
C THR A 126 -5.63 -0.82 3.63
N GLY A 127 -6.07 -1.84 2.88
CA GLY A 127 -5.23 -2.49 1.87
C GLY A 127 -4.40 -3.66 2.40
N SER A 128 -4.42 -3.97 3.71
CA SER A 128 -3.85 -5.22 4.22
C SER A 128 -4.47 -6.43 3.53
N LEU A 129 -3.67 -7.45 3.23
CA LEU A 129 -4.10 -8.67 2.57
C LEU A 129 -3.99 -9.87 3.52
N TRP A 130 -4.98 -10.74 3.45
CA TRP A 130 -4.99 -12.02 4.13
C TRP A 130 -5.21 -13.15 3.12
N PHE A 131 -4.20 -13.99 2.96
CA PHE A 131 -4.29 -15.23 2.18
C PHE A 131 -4.83 -16.32 3.10
N LYS A 132 -6.15 -16.48 3.11
CA LYS A 132 -6.82 -17.47 3.94
C LYS A 132 -6.74 -18.84 3.26
N THR A 133 -5.91 -19.73 3.77
CA THR A 133 -5.61 -21.03 3.16
C THR A 133 -6.67 -22.11 3.43
N THR A 134 -7.72 -21.79 4.15
CA THR A 134 -8.84 -22.70 4.44
C THR A 134 -10.07 -22.51 3.56
N ASP A 135 -10.13 -21.41 2.79
CA ASP A 135 -11.27 -21.10 1.93
C ASP A 135 -11.00 -21.46 0.47
N PRO A 136 -11.85 -22.23 -0.20
CA PRO A 136 -11.73 -22.44 -1.64
C PRO A 136 -12.05 -21.15 -2.41
N ASN A 137 -11.32 -20.89 -3.49
CA ASN A 137 -11.55 -19.76 -4.38
C ASN A 137 -11.18 -20.15 -5.82
N LEU A 138 -12.13 -20.11 -6.75
CA LEU A 138 -11.93 -20.38 -8.18
C LEU A 138 -11.08 -21.63 -8.48
N GLY A 139 -11.31 -22.72 -7.71
CA GLY A 139 -10.59 -23.98 -7.84
C GLY A 139 -9.33 -24.13 -6.98
N ALA A 140 -8.84 -23.06 -6.37
CA ALA A 140 -7.78 -23.11 -5.38
C ALA A 140 -8.34 -23.37 -3.97
N LYS A 141 -7.52 -23.97 -3.10
CA LYS A 141 -7.87 -24.21 -1.69
C LYS A 141 -7.49 -23.03 -0.78
N TRP A 142 -7.62 -21.81 -1.28
CA TRP A 142 -7.31 -20.57 -0.55
C TRP A 142 -8.11 -19.41 -1.13
N SER A 143 -8.27 -18.36 -0.36
CA SER A 143 -8.87 -17.09 -0.80
C SER A 143 -8.01 -15.91 -0.37
N VAL A 144 -8.04 -14.85 -1.16
CA VAL A 144 -7.40 -13.59 -0.80
C VAL A 144 -8.46 -12.64 -0.26
N LYS A 145 -8.18 -12.04 0.89
CA LYS A 145 -9.04 -11.04 1.52
C LYS A 145 -8.25 -9.75 1.71
N LYS A 146 -8.88 -8.62 1.39
CA LYS A 146 -8.34 -7.28 1.55
C LYS A 146 -9.14 -6.54 2.62
N PHE A 147 -8.44 -5.91 3.56
CA PHE A 147 -9.11 -5.10 4.57
C PHE A 147 -9.60 -3.78 3.97
N ASN A 148 -10.89 -3.50 4.16
CA ASN A 148 -11.49 -2.21 3.80
C ASN A 148 -11.63 -1.36 5.07
N GLY A 149 -10.85 -0.29 5.16
CA GLY A 149 -10.83 0.61 6.32
C GLY A 149 -12.12 1.40 6.52
N THR A 150 -12.97 1.52 5.50
CA THR A 150 -14.27 2.19 5.60
C THR A 150 -15.34 1.25 6.18
N THR A 151 -15.49 0.06 5.61
CA THR A 151 -16.48 -0.94 6.07
C THR A 151 -16.01 -1.71 7.29
N LYS A 152 -14.72 -1.66 7.63
CA LYS A 152 -14.07 -2.44 8.69
C LYS A 152 -14.17 -3.95 8.50
N LEU A 153 -14.29 -4.39 7.25
CA LEU A 153 -14.44 -5.80 6.88
C LEU A 153 -13.26 -6.30 6.04
N TRP A 154 -13.02 -7.62 6.13
CA TRP A 154 -12.19 -8.36 5.18
C TRP A 154 -13.05 -8.76 3.98
N GLU A 155 -12.87 -8.09 2.85
CA GLU A 155 -13.59 -8.34 1.61
C GLU A 155 -12.80 -9.32 0.73
N THR A 156 -13.48 -10.28 0.11
CA THR A 156 -12.84 -11.24 -0.79
C THR A 156 -12.44 -10.53 -2.09
N VAL A 157 -11.19 -10.69 -2.49
CA VAL A 157 -10.64 -10.17 -3.74
C VAL A 157 -10.64 -11.29 -4.77
N SER A 158 -11.12 -11.01 -5.97
CA SER A 158 -10.99 -11.94 -7.09
C SER A 158 -9.50 -12.12 -7.41
N SER A 159 -9.06 -13.37 -7.46
CA SER A 159 -7.67 -13.72 -7.72
C SER A 159 -7.61 -14.92 -8.67
N PRO A 160 -7.95 -14.73 -9.96
CA PRO A 160 -7.94 -15.80 -10.95
C PRO A 160 -6.54 -16.35 -11.15
N ILE A 161 -6.47 -17.62 -11.56
CA ILE A 161 -5.20 -18.33 -11.79
C ILE A 161 -4.93 -18.35 -13.29
N TYR A 162 -3.72 -17.95 -13.67
CA TYR A 162 -3.24 -18.00 -15.05
C TYR A 162 -1.91 -18.73 -15.15
N ALA A 163 -1.66 -19.36 -16.30
CA ALA A 163 -0.44 -20.10 -16.56
C ALA A 163 0.76 -19.18 -16.92
N SER A 164 0.51 -17.95 -17.32
CA SER A 164 1.57 -16.98 -17.65
C SER A 164 1.07 -15.54 -17.45
N ASN A 165 2.01 -14.61 -17.39
CA ASN A 165 1.70 -13.17 -17.31
C ASN A 165 0.95 -12.69 -18.56
N GLU A 166 1.33 -13.16 -19.74
CA GLU A 166 0.69 -12.79 -21.01
C GLU A 166 -0.77 -13.26 -21.02
N SER A 167 -1.02 -14.47 -20.54
CA SER A 167 -2.37 -15.01 -20.42
C SER A 167 -3.21 -14.20 -19.42
N ALA A 168 -2.63 -13.79 -18.30
CA ALA A 168 -3.30 -12.95 -17.32
C ALA A 168 -3.64 -11.57 -17.91
N LEU A 169 -2.66 -10.92 -18.51
CA LEU A 169 -2.85 -9.60 -19.13
C LEU A 169 -3.93 -9.63 -20.21
N TYR A 170 -3.91 -10.64 -21.09
CA TYR A 170 -4.91 -10.78 -22.14
C TYR A 170 -6.32 -10.97 -21.58
N ASN A 171 -6.49 -11.79 -20.56
CA ASN A 171 -7.81 -12.09 -20.00
C ASN A 171 -8.34 -11.02 -19.04
N LEU A 172 -7.45 -10.27 -18.41
CA LEU A 172 -7.82 -9.16 -17.54
C LEU A 172 -8.05 -7.86 -18.33
N ASP A 173 -7.45 -7.74 -19.51
CA ASP A 173 -7.68 -6.60 -20.39
C ASP A 173 -9.03 -6.71 -21.11
N ARG A 174 -9.54 -5.55 -21.51
CA ARG A 174 -10.81 -5.40 -22.21
C ARG A 174 -10.81 -6.08 -23.57
N SER A 175 -9.67 -6.10 -24.27
CA SER A 175 -9.50 -6.76 -25.56
C SER A 175 -9.69 -8.27 -25.51
N GLY A 176 -9.38 -8.91 -24.39
CA GLY A 176 -9.58 -10.33 -24.12
C GLY A 176 -10.94 -10.67 -23.51
N GLY A 177 -11.83 -9.70 -23.39
CA GLY A 177 -13.17 -9.88 -22.81
C GLY A 177 -13.24 -9.60 -21.30
N GLY A 178 -12.10 -9.22 -20.66
CA GLY A 178 -12.07 -8.76 -19.29
C GLY A 178 -12.44 -7.28 -19.15
N ARG A 179 -12.34 -6.76 -17.94
CA ARG A 179 -12.36 -5.33 -17.66
C ARG A 179 -10.93 -4.76 -17.79
N ASN A 180 -10.80 -3.46 -17.91
CA ASN A 180 -9.49 -2.83 -17.86
C ASN A 180 -8.80 -3.17 -16.52
N ILE A 181 -7.51 -3.49 -16.57
CA ILE A 181 -6.69 -3.74 -15.41
C ILE A 181 -6.61 -2.44 -14.58
N ALA A 182 -6.87 -2.54 -13.30
CA ALA A 182 -6.81 -1.43 -12.37
C ALA A 182 -5.75 -1.68 -11.29
N VAL A 183 -5.21 -0.61 -10.73
CA VAL A 183 -4.29 -0.70 -9.60
C VAL A 183 -4.96 -1.44 -8.45
N GLY A 184 -4.31 -2.48 -7.95
CA GLY A 184 -4.82 -3.36 -6.90
C GLY A 184 -5.54 -4.61 -7.41
N ASP A 185 -5.63 -4.83 -8.72
CA ASP A 185 -6.05 -6.11 -9.27
C ASP A 185 -5.01 -7.19 -8.98
N LEU A 186 -5.49 -8.37 -8.64
CA LEU A 186 -4.66 -9.50 -8.23
C LEU A 186 -4.92 -10.69 -9.13
N TYR A 187 -3.86 -11.35 -9.56
CA TYR A 187 -3.94 -12.68 -10.18
C TYR A 187 -2.80 -13.57 -9.70
N VAL A 188 -2.95 -14.87 -9.95
CA VAL A 188 -1.98 -15.89 -9.57
C VAL A 188 -1.36 -16.46 -10.83
N ASN A 189 -0.04 -16.45 -10.92
CA ASN A 189 0.72 -17.09 -11.99
C ASN A 189 1.19 -18.46 -11.52
N SER A 190 0.74 -19.53 -12.19
CA SER A 190 1.15 -20.91 -11.91
C SER A 190 2.13 -21.47 -12.92
N GLY A 191 2.57 -20.66 -13.91
CA GLY A 191 3.32 -21.15 -15.08
C GLY A 191 4.83 -20.88 -15.05
N ASN A 192 5.43 -20.52 -13.92
CA ASN A 192 6.85 -20.20 -13.85
C ASN A 192 7.80 -21.43 -13.85
N GLY A 193 7.26 -22.63 -14.02
CA GLY A 193 8.05 -23.87 -14.12
C GLY A 193 8.66 -24.37 -12.81
N THR A 194 8.35 -23.75 -11.69
CA THR A 194 8.73 -24.18 -10.35
C THR A 194 7.51 -24.72 -9.59
N THR A 195 7.72 -25.24 -8.41
CA THR A 195 6.63 -25.63 -7.49
C THR A 195 6.04 -24.42 -6.75
N GLU A 196 6.53 -23.23 -7.03
CA GLU A 196 6.10 -21.99 -6.41
C GLU A 196 4.99 -21.32 -7.23
N ILE A 197 4.07 -20.71 -6.54
CA ILE A 197 2.99 -19.92 -7.11
C ILE A 197 3.28 -18.46 -6.81
N ASP A 198 3.32 -17.64 -7.85
CA ASP A 198 3.50 -16.19 -7.71
C ASP A 198 2.15 -15.49 -7.60
N PHE A 199 2.01 -14.63 -6.59
CA PHE A 199 0.89 -13.71 -6.47
C PHE A 199 1.31 -12.36 -7.03
N ILE A 200 0.60 -11.89 -8.06
CA ILE A 200 0.94 -10.65 -8.76
C ILE A 200 -0.17 -9.64 -8.55
N ILE A 201 0.21 -8.46 -8.08
CA ILE A 201 -0.67 -7.32 -7.86
C ILE A 201 -0.29 -6.24 -8.87
N GLN A 202 -1.27 -5.74 -9.64
CA GLN A 202 -1.10 -4.64 -10.57
C GLN A 202 -1.26 -3.29 -9.85
#